data_de6b922acbb9cf36fa1b0416ff7d3df2
#
_entry.id   de6b922acbb9cf36fa1b0416ff7d3df2
#
_cell.length_a   1.000
_cell.length_b   1.000
_cell.length_c   1.000
_cell.angle_alpha   90.00
_cell.angle_beta   90.00
_cell.angle_gamma   90.00
#
_symmetry.space_group_name_H-M   'P 1'
#
loop_
_entity.id
_entity.type
_entity.pdbx_description
1 polymer ?
#
loop_
_entity_poly.entity_id
_entity_poly.type
_entity_poly.pdbx_seq_one_letter_code
_entity_poly.pdbx_strand_id
1 'polypeptide(L)'
;VSTKPHIVFYDDSCSLCDAEIEHYKKLQTVHDISWLGIDASWADVKQYGFSKEILLKRIHAVHSDGTVVTGAAAFALIWNSLKYYRVLGFIVTKFKLISILDFFYKHFAEWRYKKNKVCDINK
;
A
#
# COMPACT_ATOMS: atom_id res chain seq x y z
N VAL A 1 -17.22 8.96 16.34
CA VAL A 1 -16.37 9.12 15.17
C VAL A 1 -15.08 8.35 15.41
N SER A 2 -14.79 7.39 14.55
CA SER A 2 -13.55 6.64 14.67
C SER A 2 -12.37 7.54 14.32
N THR A 3 -11.43 7.66 15.27
CA THR A 3 -10.21 8.41 15.06
C THR A 3 -9.03 7.50 14.71
N LYS A 4 -9.29 6.19 14.57
CA LYS A 4 -8.24 5.23 14.24
C LYS A 4 -7.72 5.49 12.83
N PRO A 5 -6.39 5.50 12.66
CA PRO A 5 -5.83 5.68 11.32
C PRO A 5 -6.03 4.44 10.46
N HIS A 6 -6.03 4.64 9.15
CA HIS A 6 -5.80 3.53 8.23
C HIS A 6 -4.36 3.08 8.35
N ILE A 7 -4.07 1.82 8.09
CA ILE A 7 -2.71 1.28 8.18
C ILE A 7 -2.30 0.79 6.80
N VAL A 8 -1.12 1.19 6.34
CA VAL A 8 -0.57 0.78 5.04
C VAL A 8 0.75 0.06 5.27
N PHE A 9 0.84 -1.18 4.78
CA PHE A 9 2.08 -1.95 4.79
C PHE A 9 2.72 -1.83 3.42
N TYR A 10 3.95 -1.34 3.36
CA TYR A 10 4.65 -1.14 2.11
C TYR A 10 6.04 -1.77 2.15
N ASP A 11 6.54 -2.13 0.96
CA ASP A 11 7.86 -2.74 0.82
C ASP A 11 8.93 -1.64 0.85
N ASP A 12 9.49 -1.40 2.03
CA ASP A 12 10.52 -0.38 2.24
C ASP A 12 11.90 -0.81 1.75
N SER A 13 12.06 -2.06 1.32
CA SER A 13 13.29 -2.50 0.66
C SER A 13 13.29 -2.20 -0.84
N CYS A 14 12.13 -1.86 -1.41
CA CYS A 14 12.01 -1.47 -2.82
C CYS A 14 12.16 0.03 -2.94
N SER A 15 13.20 0.50 -3.63
CA SER A 15 13.48 1.93 -3.75
C SER A 15 12.33 2.70 -4.43
N LEU A 16 11.68 2.10 -5.42
CA LEU A 16 10.55 2.73 -6.10
C LEU A 16 9.34 2.86 -5.17
N CYS A 17 9.01 1.80 -4.45
CA CYS A 17 7.89 1.82 -3.51
C CYS A 17 8.15 2.78 -2.36
N ASP A 18 9.37 2.78 -1.82
CA ASP A 18 9.74 3.65 -0.72
C ASP A 18 9.66 5.12 -1.14
N ALA A 19 10.15 5.45 -2.34
CA ALA A 19 10.10 6.83 -2.85
C ALA A 19 8.66 7.31 -3.02
N GLU A 20 7.76 6.46 -3.51
CA GLU A 20 6.35 6.81 -3.68
C GLU A 20 5.68 7.05 -2.34
N ILE A 21 5.91 6.19 -1.37
CA ILE A 21 5.34 6.35 -0.03
C ILE A 21 5.90 7.60 0.66
N GLU A 22 7.18 7.87 0.51
CA GLU A 22 7.78 9.09 1.06
C GLU A 22 7.12 10.34 0.46
N HIS A 23 6.77 10.29 -0.83
CA HIS A 23 6.02 11.38 -1.47
C HIS A 23 4.65 11.55 -0.80
N TYR A 24 3.91 10.46 -0.60
CA TYR A 24 2.59 10.52 0.04
C TYR A 24 2.66 11.02 1.48
N LYS A 25 3.71 10.67 2.22
CA LYS A 25 3.88 11.11 3.62
C LYS A 25 3.96 12.64 3.74
N LYS A 26 4.43 13.30 2.69
CA LYS A 26 4.59 14.77 2.68
C LYS A 26 3.28 15.49 2.39
N LEU A 27 2.26 14.78 1.93
CA LEU A 27 0.98 15.38 1.54
C LEU A 27 0.04 15.49 2.72
N GLN A 28 -0.86 16.48 2.65
CA GLN A 28 -1.90 16.62 3.67
C GLN A 28 -2.93 15.52 3.53
N THR A 29 -3.34 14.94 4.66
CA THR A 29 -4.36 13.90 4.68
C THR A 29 -5.68 14.44 5.22
N VAL A 30 -6.79 13.88 4.73
CA VAL A 30 -8.12 14.14 5.29
C VAL A 30 -8.51 13.02 6.25
N HIS A 31 -7.79 11.91 6.24
CA HIS A 31 -7.89 10.82 7.21
C HIS A 31 -6.48 10.32 7.49
N ASP A 32 -6.15 10.12 8.75
CA ASP A 32 -4.81 9.73 9.15
C ASP A 32 -4.45 8.35 8.62
N ILE A 33 -3.21 8.21 8.20
CA ILE A 33 -2.64 6.95 7.73
C ILE A 33 -1.40 6.64 8.54
N SER A 34 -1.32 5.42 9.06
CA SER A 34 -0.13 4.89 9.70
C SER A 34 0.66 4.08 8.66
N TRP A 35 1.84 4.56 8.31
CA TRP A 35 2.68 3.94 7.29
C TRP A 35 3.68 3.01 7.98
N LEU A 36 3.57 1.70 7.70
CA LEU A 36 4.46 0.69 8.28
C LEU A 36 5.30 0.04 7.19
N GLY A 37 6.59 0.32 7.21
CA GLY A 37 7.54 -0.37 6.34
C GLY A 37 7.70 -1.81 6.79
N ILE A 38 7.58 -2.76 5.86
CA ILE A 38 7.55 -4.18 6.20
C ILE A 38 8.83 -4.62 6.92
N ASP A 39 10.00 -4.19 6.44
CA ASP A 39 11.26 -4.55 7.08
C ASP A 39 11.55 -3.72 8.34
N ALA A 40 11.43 -2.40 8.25
CA ALA A 40 11.78 -1.52 9.35
C ALA A 40 10.85 -1.67 10.54
N SER A 41 9.57 -2.00 10.30
CA SER A 41 8.54 -2.12 11.34
C SER A 41 8.02 -3.54 11.48
N TRP A 42 8.84 -4.54 11.14
CA TRP A 42 8.37 -5.93 11.14
C TRP A 42 7.82 -6.38 12.49
N ALA A 43 8.40 -5.91 13.59
CA ALA A 43 7.90 -6.28 14.92
C ALA A 43 6.42 -5.88 15.11
N ASP A 44 6.02 -4.73 14.54
CA ASP A 44 4.63 -4.28 14.60
C ASP A 44 3.78 -4.94 13.52
N VAL A 45 4.35 -5.11 12.32
CA VAL A 45 3.63 -5.68 11.17
C VAL A 45 3.23 -7.12 11.41
N LYS A 46 4.11 -7.93 11.99
CA LYS A 46 3.84 -9.36 12.20
C LYS A 46 2.66 -9.61 13.12
N GLN A 47 2.30 -8.64 13.96
CA GLN A 47 1.16 -8.77 14.88
C GLN A 47 -0.17 -8.87 14.14
N TYR A 48 -0.23 -8.43 12.88
CA TYR A 48 -1.44 -8.49 12.07
C TYR A 48 -1.68 -9.87 11.44
N GLY A 49 -0.74 -10.80 11.62
CA GLY A 49 -0.92 -12.19 11.19
C GLY A 49 -0.62 -12.48 9.73
N PHE A 50 -0.11 -11.52 8.98
CA PHE A 50 0.27 -11.74 7.59
C PHE A 50 1.67 -12.33 7.48
N SER A 51 1.89 -13.20 6.48
CA SER A 51 3.24 -13.66 6.18
C SER A 51 4.00 -12.55 5.44
N LYS A 52 5.29 -12.45 5.70
CA LYS A 52 6.14 -11.45 5.05
C LYS A 52 6.12 -11.60 3.54
N GLU A 53 6.13 -12.84 3.06
CA GLU A 53 6.11 -13.12 1.62
C GLU A 53 4.87 -12.56 0.95
N ILE A 54 3.70 -12.73 1.55
CA ILE A 54 2.43 -12.20 1.01
C ILE A 54 2.47 -10.68 0.97
N LEU A 55 2.97 -10.04 2.02
CA LEU A 55 3.05 -8.59 2.10
C LEU A 55 4.01 -8.00 1.08
N LEU A 56 5.09 -8.72 0.75
CA LEU A 56 6.07 -8.25 -0.24
C LEU A 56 5.57 -8.41 -1.67
N LYS A 57 4.58 -9.27 -1.91
CA LYS A 57 4.06 -9.49 -3.27
C LYS A 57 3.17 -8.37 -3.75
N ARG A 58 2.44 -7.72 -2.85
CA ARG A 58 1.58 -6.59 -3.18
C ARG A 58 1.33 -5.73 -1.96
N ILE A 59 0.95 -4.48 -2.19
CA ILE A 59 0.63 -3.56 -1.11
C ILE A 59 -0.63 -4.04 -0.37
N HIS A 60 -0.60 -3.91 0.94
CA HIS A 60 -1.74 -4.23 1.80
C HIS A 60 -2.07 -3.01 2.64
N ALA A 61 -3.35 -2.83 2.93
CA ALA A 61 -3.80 -1.77 3.83
C ALA A 61 -4.94 -2.29 4.70
N VAL A 62 -5.03 -1.75 5.90
CA VAL A 62 -6.12 -2.07 6.82
C VAL A 62 -6.91 -0.78 7.04
N HIS A 63 -8.17 -0.83 6.69
CA HIS A 63 -9.11 0.28 6.91
C HIS A 63 -9.27 0.53 8.41
N SER A 64 -9.63 1.75 8.78
CA SER A 64 -9.87 2.08 10.19
C SER A 64 -10.96 1.19 10.84
N ASP A 65 -11.84 0.60 10.04
CA ASP A 65 -12.86 -0.34 10.53
C ASP A 65 -12.37 -1.80 10.60
N GLY A 66 -11.12 -2.06 10.25
CA GLY A 66 -10.52 -3.38 10.28
C GLY A 66 -10.54 -4.14 8.95
N THR A 67 -11.17 -3.59 7.91
CA THR A 67 -11.22 -4.25 6.60
C THR A 67 -9.87 -4.22 5.92
N VAL A 68 -9.42 -5.37 5.44
CA VAL A 68 -8.14 -5.49 4.72
C VAL A 68 -8.38 -5.33 3.23
N VAL A 69 -7.58 -4.48 2.57
CA VAL A 69 -7.62 -4.27 1.11
C VAL A 69 -6.21 -4.42 0.56
N THR A 70 -6.11 -4.85 -0.69
CA THR A 70 -4.81 -5.12 -1.33
C THR A 70 -4.78 -4.54 -2.74
N GLY A 71 -3.58 -4.34 -3.27
CA GLY A 71 -3.38 -3.91 -4.65
C GLY A 71 -4.01 -2.55 -4.94
N ALA A 72 -4.75 -2.48 -6.04
CA ALA A 72 -5.37 -1.22 -6.46
C ALA A 72 -6.37 -0.69 -5.42
N ALA A 73 -7.05 -1.58 -4.69
CA ALA A 73 -7.98 -1.16 -3.63
C ALA A 73 -7.23 -0.47 -2.49
N ALA A 74 -6.01 -0.91 -2.16
CA ALA A 74 -5.18 -0.24 -1.16
C ALA A 74 -4.75 1.15 -1.64
N PHE A 75 -4.39 1.30 -2.92
CA PHE A 75 -4.09 2.62 -3.48
C PHE A 75 -5.32 3.53 -3.48
N ALA A 76 -6.49 3.00 -3.78
CA ALA A 76 -7.73 3.79 -3.72
C ALA A 76 -7.98 4.32 -2.30
N LEU A 77 -7.73 3.49 -1.28
CA LEU A 77 -7.82 3.91 0.11
C LEU A 77 -6.85 5.07 0.39
N ILE A 78 -5.61 4.94 -0.06
CA ILE A 78 -4.59 5.99 0.12
C ILE A 78 -5.04 7.28 -0.55
N TRP A 79 -5.45 7.20 -1.83
CA TRP A 79 -5.86 8.39 -2.59
C TRP A 79 -7.07 9.08 -1.98
N ASN A 80 -8.05 8.30 -1.51
CA ASN A 80 -9.23 8.86 -0.85
C ASN A 80 -8.89 9.55 0.47
N SER A 81 -7.77 9.18 1.08
CA SER A 81 -7.33 9.76 2.35
C SER A 81 -6.44 10.99 2.17
N LEU A 82 -5.94 11.25 0.95
CA LEU A 82 -5.07 12.38 0.65
C LEU A 82 -5.88 13.53 0.05
N LYS A 83 -5.65 14.75 0.56
CA LYS A 83 -6.41 15.92 0.16
C LYS A 83 -6.43 16.15 -1.36
N TYR A 84 -5.27 16.04 -2.00
CA TYR A 84 -5.13 16.35 -3.42
C TYR A 84 -5.42 15.17 -4.34
N TYR A 85 -5.44 13.95 -3.81
CA TYR A 85 -5.70 12.74 -4.59
C TYR A 85 -7.14 12.23 -4.46
N ARG A 86 -7.96 12.90 -3.67
CA ARG A 86 -9.35 12.48 -3.43
C ARG A 86 -10.17 12.38 -4.71
N VAL A 87 -9.96 13.32 -5.64
CA VAL A 87 -10.67 13.31 -6.93
C VAL A 87 -10.34 12.05 -7.70
N LEU A 88 -9.05 11.69 -7.73
CA LEU A 88 -8.60 10.48 -8.40
C LEU A 88 -9.19 9.22 -7.75
N GLY A 89 -9.16 9.16 -6.41
CA GLY A 89 -9.76 8.05 -5.67
C GLY A 89 -11.25 7.94 -5.91
N PHE A 90 -11.95 9.06 -5.96
CA PHE A 90 -13.39 9.10 -6.25
C PHE A 90 -13.69 8.54 -7.65
N ILE A 91 -12.94 8.97 -8.65
CA ILE A 91 -13.11 8.52 -10.03
C ILE A 91 -12.90 7.00 -10.13
N VAL A 92 -11.82 6.50 -9.52
CA VAL A 92 -11.49 5.07 -9.54
C VAL A 92 -12.60 4.25 -8.90
N THR A 93 -13.12 4.72 -7.76
CA THR A 93 -14.17 4.01 -7.04
C THR A 93 -15.50 4.08 -7.76
N LYS A 94 -15.90 5.27 -8.22
CA LYS A 94 -17.20 5.49 -8.86
C LYS A 94 -17.34 4.73 -10.18
N PHE A 95 -16.30 4.75 -11.01
CA PHE A 95 -16.35 4.10 -12.31
C PHE A 95 -15.87 2.65 -12.27
N LYS A 96 -15.65 2.11 -11.06
CA LYS A 96 -15.25 0.71 -10.85
C LYS A 96 -13.98 0.35 -11.61
N LEU A 97 -13.03 1.29 -11.65
CA LEU A 97 -11.75 1.08 -12.35
C LEU A 97 -10.77 0.23 -11.53
N ILE A 98 -11.14 -0.11 -10.29
CA ILE A 98 -10.25 -0.87 -9.40
C ILE A 98 -9.83 -2.19 -10.03
N SER A 99 -10.76 -2.92 -10.67
CA SER A 99 -10.45 -4.20 -11.30
C SER A 99 -9.43 -4.06 -12.43
N ILE A 100 -9.55 -3.01 -13.24
CA ILE A 100 -8.63 -2.74 -14.34
C ILE A 100 -7.25 -2.36 -13.79
N LEU A 101 -7.23 -1.46 -12.82
CA LEU A 101 -5.98 -1.03 -12.19
C LEU A 101 -5.31 -2.18 -11.46
N ASP A 102 -6.09 -3.05 -10.82
CA ASP A 102 -5.54 -4.20 -10.11
C ASP A 102 -4.88 -5.19 -11.08
N PHE A 103 -5.45 -5.36 -12.28
CA PHE A 103 -4.83 -6.19 -13.31
C PHE A 103 -3.43 -5.69 -13.66
N PHE A 104 -3.29 -4.38 -13.93
CA PHE A 104 -1.97 -3.80 -14.21
C PHE A 104 -1.06 -3.83 -12.99
N TYR A 105 -1.61 -3.60 -11.81
CA TYR A 105 -0.84 -3.63 -10.58
C TYR A 105 -0.26 -5.02 -10.29
N LYS A 106 -1.04 -6.08 -10.54
CA LYS A 106 -0.55 -7.45 -10.33
C LYS A 106 0.68 -7.74 -11.18
N HIS A 107 0.67 -7.32 -12.45
CA HIS A 107 1.84 -7.50 -13.32
C HIS A 107 3.03 -6.71 -12.80
N PHE A 108 2.82 -5.48 -12.39
CA PHE A 108 3.88 -4.64 -11.82
C PHE A 108 4.43 -5.26 -10.54
N ALA A 109 3.54 -5.72 -9.65
CA ALA A 109 3.94 -6.28 -8.37
C ALA A 109 4.75 -7.57 -8.53
N GLU A 110 4.35 -8.43 -9.47
CA GLU A 110 5.08 -9.65 -9.78
C GLU A 110 6.47 -9.35 -10.33
N TRP A 111 6.56 -8.40 -11.27
CA TRP A 111 7.83 -7.96 -11.83
C TRP A 111 8.75 -7.42 -10.74
N ARG A 112 8.23 -6.55 -9.88
CA ARG A 112 8.98 -5.97 -8.78
C ARG A 112 9.47 -7.03 -7.80
N TYR A 113 8.61 -7.98 -7.44
CA TYR A 113 8.96 -9.06 -6.52
C TYR A 113 10.09 -9.92 -7.07
N LYS A 114 10.00 -10.30 -8.34
CA LYS A 114 11.04 -11.09 -9.01
C LYS A 114 12.36 -10.33 -9.09
N LYS A 115 12.31 -9.04 -9.40
CA LYS A 115 13.48 -8.19 -9.48
C LYS A 115 14.18 -8.08 -8.13
N ASN A 116 13.44 -7.84 -7.06
CA ASN A 116 14.01 -7.74 -5.72
C ASN A 116 14.60 -9.07 -5.26
N LYS A 117 13.92 -10.17 -5.57
CA LYS A 117 14.39 -11.51 -5.22
C LYS A 117 15.73 -11.83 -5.92
N VAL A 118 15.85 -11.46 -7.19
CA VAL A 118 17.09 -11.66 -7.94
C VAL A 118 18.22 -10.81 -7.35
N CYS A 119 17.94 -9.58 -6.98
CA CYS A 119 18.92 -8.71 -6.34
C CYS A 119 19.40 -9.30 -5.01
N ASP A 120 18.50 -9.88 -4.21
CA ASP A 120 18.86 -10.51 -2.95
C ASP A 120 19.73 -11.75 -3.15
N ILE A 121 19.44 -12.54 -4.19
CA ILE A 121 20.23 -13.72 -4.52
C ILE A 121 21.64 -13.33 -4.95
N ASN A 122 21.78 -12.21 -5.64
CA ASN A 122 23.07 -11.74 -6.16
C ASN A 122 23.88 -10.94 -5.14
N LYS A 123 23.34 -10.71 -3.98
CA LYS A 123 24.09 -10.14 -2.86
C LYS A 123 24.84 -11.25 -2.15
#